data_0551096f5643fdf2977ea41c5121bcc0
#
_entry.id   0551096f5643fdf2977ea41c5121bcc0
#
_cell.length_a   1.000
_cell.length_b   1.000
_cell.length_c   1.000
_cell.angle_alpha   90.00
_cell.angle_beta   90.00
_cell.angle_gamma   90.00
#
_symmetry.space_group_name_H-M   'P 1'
#
loop_
_entity.id
_entity.type
_entity.pdbx_description
1 polymer ?
#
loop_
_entity_poly.entity_id
_entity_poly.type
_entity_poly.pdbx_seq_one_letter_code
_entity_poly.pdbx_strand_id
1 'polypeptide(L)'
;KTAYEIMPSLVGSEMCIRDSPEVEPIHAALNAKGFQLDFIFNTHHHDDHAGGNLELKSQTGCQIIGPAADVDRIPGIDRAVAEGDTVMLGAWAFTVHDTPGHTRGHIVYHCSQAGIGFVGDTLFALGCGRLFEGTPQQMWTSLQKILSWPNETLIYCAHEYTQANARFALSVEPDNADLLSRNDDIDAARQRGEPTVPTTLGLEKRTNPFLRPDSAHLQETIGLSGQPLVEVFARTRELKDQF
;
A
#
# COMPACT_ATOMS: atom_id res chain seq x y z
N LYS A 1 -3.30 -8.59 11.51
CA LYS A 1 -3.47 -9.69 10.52
C LYS A 1 -3.26 -9.08 9.15
N THR A 2 -2.24 -9.52 8.45
CA THR A 2 -1.90 -9.10 7.09
C THR A 2 -2.98 -9.60 6.13
N ALA A 3 -3.52 -8.73 5.30
CA ALA A 3 -4.45 -9.15 4.25
C ALA A 3 -3.62 -9.71 3.10
N TYR A 4 -3.64 -11.02 2.91
CA TYR A 4 -3.00 -11.66 1.77
C TYR A 4 -3.89 -11.46 0.54
N GLU A 5 -3.39 -10.71 -0.41
CA GLU A 5 -4.08 -10.52 -1.66
C GLU A 5 -3.42 -11.34 -2.75
N ILE A 6 -4.07 -12.44 -3.06
CA ILE A 6 -3.77 -13.25 -4.22
C ILE A 6 -4.61 -12.70 -5.35
N MET A 7 -3.96 -12.07 -6.33
CA MET A 7 -4.62 -11.74 -7.59
C MET A 7 -4.62 -12.98 -8.50
N PRO A 8 -5.79 -13.55 -8.80
CA PRO A 8 -5.88 -14.48 -9.91
C PRO A 8 -5.54 -13.71 -11.19
N SER A 9 -4.61 -14.22 -11.99
CA SER A 9 -4.40 -13.69 -13.33
C SER A 9 -5.72 -13.71 -14.08
N LEU A 10 -6.17 -12.57 -14.53
CA LEU A 10 -7.40 -12.47 -15.31
C LEU A 10 -7.23 -12.98 -16.75
N VAL A 11 -6.00 -13.33 -17.17
CA VAL A 11 -5.70 -13.90 -18.48
C VAL A 11 -4.47 -14.80 -18.38
N GLY A 12 -4.66 -16.12 -18.42
CA GLY A 12 -3.58 -17.09 -18.43
C GLY A 12 -3.41 -17.87 -17.11
N SER A 13 -2.34 -18.67 -17.03
CA SER A 13 -2.04 -19.55 -15.89
C SER A 13 -1.11 -18.94 -14.85
N GLU A 14 -0.65 -17.70 -15.06
CA GLU A 14 0.32 -17.05 -14.19
C GLU A 14 -0.33 -16.44 -12.94
N MET A 15 0.27 -16.70 -11.78
CA MET A 15 -0.16 -16.18 -10.49
C MET A 15 0.94 -15.36 -9.83
N CYS A 16 0.56 -14.18 -9.34
CA CYS A 16 1.44 -13.32 -8.55
C CYS A 16 0.86 -13.09 -7.15
N ILE A 17 1.73 -13.07 -6.16
CA ILE A 17 1.42 -12.49 -4.85
C ILE A 17 2.21 -11.18 -4.68
N ARG A 18 1.61 -10.22 -3.99
CA ARG A 18 2.29 -9.03 -3.52
C ARG A 18 2.77 -9.28 -2.10
N ASP A 19 4.08 -9.12 -1.90
CA ASP A 19 4.78 -9.39 -0.65
C ASP A 19 4.53 -10.82 -0.09
N SER A 20 5.44 -11.35 0.67
CA SER A 20 5.42 -12.76 1.09
C SER A 20 5.87 -12.93 2.54
N PRO A 21 5.07 -12.45 3.52
CA PRO A 21 5.50 -12.48 4.92
C PRO A 21 5.48 -13.88 5.54
N GLU A 22 4.45 -14.66 5.25
CA GLU A 22 4.24 -16.00 5.86
C GLU A 22 3.87 -17.03 4.80
N VAL A 23 4.47 -18.19 4.87
CA VAL A 23 4.37 -19.23 3.84
C VAL A 23 3.06 -20.02 3.90
N GLU A 24 2.67 -20.49 5.09
CA GLU A 24 1.50 -21.37 5.24
C GLU A 24 0.17 -20.74 4.77
N PRO A 25 -0.16 -19.48 5.12
CA PRO A 25 -1.39 -18.86 4.65
C PRO A 25 -1.42 -18.70 3.12
N ILE A 26 -0.25 -18.44 2.51
CA ILE A 26 -0.13 -18.32 1.06
C ILE A 26 -0.40 -19.68 0.41
N HIS A 27 0.23 -20.76 0.89
CA HIS A 27 -0.04 -22.10 0.40
C HIS A 27 -1.49 -22.53 0.58
N ALA A 28 -2.09 -22.25 1.73
CA ALA A 28 -3.50 -22.54 1.98
C ALA A 28 -4.41 -21.84 0.95
N ALA A 29 -4.12 -20.60 0.63
CA ALA A 29 -4.89 -19.83 -0.33
C ALA A 29 -4.68 -20.30 -1.77
N LEU A 30 -3.44 -20.62 -2.17
CA LEU A 30 -3.12 -21.18 -3.48
C LEU A 30 -3.82 -22.53 -3.69
N ASN A 31 -3.71 -23.43 -2.70
CA ASN A 31 -4.33 -24.75 -2.74
C ASN A 31 -5.85 -24.65 -2.82
N ALA A 32 -6.48 -23.78 -2.04
CA ALA A 32 -7.94 -23.59 -2.06
C ALA A 32 -8.47 -23.13 -3.42
N LYS A 33 -7.63 -22.44 -4.21
CA LYS A 33 -7.97 -21.94 -5.54
C LYS A 33 -7.44 -22.82 -6.69
N GLY A 34 -6.60 -23.81 -6.41
CA GLY A 34 -5.93 -24.63 -7.43
C GLY A 34 -4.91 -23.85 -8.27
N PHE A 35 -4.27 -22.83 -7.68
CA PHE A 35 -3.30 -21.99 -8.35
C PHE A 35 -1.86 -22.39 -8.03
N GLN A 36 -0.95 -22.09 -8.97
CA GLN A 36 0.50 -22.18 -8.77
C GLN A 36 1.06 -20.76 -8.65
N LEU A 37 2.10 -20.59 -7.82
CA LEU A 37 2.76 -19.31 -7.65
C LEU A 37 3.87 -19.14 -8.68
N ASP A 38 3.76 -18.14 -9.55
CA ASP A 38 4.76 -17.84 -10.58
C ASP A 38 5.65 -16.65 -10.17
N PHE A 39 5.07 -15.66 -9.49
CA PHE A 39 5.78 -14.42 -9.14
C PHE A 39 5.49 -13.96 -7.72
N ILE A 40 6.50 -13.35 -7.10
CA ILE A 40 6.39 -12.52 -5.91
C ILE A 40 6.81 -11.09 -6.29
N PHE A 41 5.95 -10.11 -6.09
CA PHE A 41 6.24 -8.68 -6.28
C PHE A 41 6.48 -8.06 -4.92
N ASN A 42 7.74 -7.87 -4.53
CA ASN A 42 8.07 -7.18 -3.29
C ASN A 42 8.03 -5.67 -3.48
N THR A 43 7.42 -4.99 -2.54
CA THR A 43 7.38 -3.52 -2.49
C THR A 43 8.60 -2.94 -1.78
N HIS A 44 9.10 -3.61 -0.75
CA HIS A 44 10.27 -3.22 0.03
C HIS A 44 10.81 -4.42 0.85
N HIS A 45 11.88 -4.19 1.62
CA HIS A 45 12.70 -5.23 2.21
C HIS A 45 12.29 -5.72 3.60
N HIS A 46 11.29 -5.11 4.26
CA HIS A 46 10.92 -5.53 5.63
C HIS A 46 10.50 -7.00 5.69
N ASP A 47 10.79 -7.66 6.82
CA ASP A 47 10.56 -9.10 6.99
C ASP A 47 9.08 -9.49 6.85
N ASP A 48 8.16 -8.61 7.27
CA ASP A 48 6.73 -8.81 7.09
C ASP A 48 6.24 -8.59 5.64
N HIS A 49 7.18 -8.38 4.69
CA HIS A 49 6.93 -8.31 3.23
C HIS A 49 7.80 -9.28 2.43
N ALA A 50 8.98 -9.62 2.90
CA ALA A 50 9.96 -10.43 2.16
C ALA A 50 10.42 -11.69 2.91
N GLY A 51 10.00 -11.89 4.15
CA GLY A 51 10.51 -12.96 5.02
C GLY A 51 10.25 -14.38 4.50
N GLY A 52 9.15 -14.60 3.79
CA GLY A 52 8.79 -15.90 3.19
C GLY A 52 9.39 -16.15 1.79
N ASN A 53 10.10 -15.19 1.20
CA ASN A 53 10.61 -15.26 -0.16
C ASN A 53 11.36 -16.55 -0.47
N LEU A 54 12.40 -16.87 0.30
CA LEU A 54 13.28 -18.01 0.03
C LEU A 54 12.55 -19.35 0.13
N GLU A 55 11.68 -19.46 1.13
CA GLU A 55 10.92 -20.68 1.35
C GLU A 55 9.90 -20.90 0.22
N LEU A 56 9.08 -19.89 -0.11
CA LEU A 56 8.13 -19.95 -1.22
C LEU A 56 8.84 -20.24 -2.53
N LYS A 57 9.96 -19.59 -2.83
CA LYS A 57 10.75 -19.83 -4.02
C LYS A 57 11.28 -21.27 -4.09
N SER A 58 11.77 -21.81 -2.96
CA SER A 58 12.26 -23.20 -2.93
C SER A 58 11.17 -24.22 -3.16
N GLN A 59 9.94 -23.95 -2.75
CA GLN A 59 8.81 -24.86 -2.84
C GLN A 59 8.06 -24.76 -4.18
N THR A 60 8.01 -23.56 -4.80
CA THR A 60 7.20 -23.30 -5.99
C THR A 60 8.02 -23.05 -7.25
N GLY A 61 9.28 -22.62 -7.11
CA GLY A 61 10.11 -22.18 -8.24
C GLY A 61 9.75 -20.77 -8.74
N CYS A 62 8.94 -20.00 -7.99
CA CYS A 62 8.52 -18.66 -8.39
C CYS A 62 9.68 -17.69 -8.55
N GLN A 63 9.49 -16.65 -9.35
CA GLN A 63 10.42 -15.56 -9.51
C GLN A 63 10.10 -14.41 -8.53
N ILE A 64 11.13 -13.83 -7.93
CA ILE A 64 11.02 -12.70 -7.01
C ILE A 64 11.44 -11.42 -7.73
N ILE A 65 10.52 -10.46 -7.82
CA ILE A 65 10.73 -9.15 -8.44
C ILE A 65 10.61 -8.09 -7.34
N GLY A 66 11.57 -7.17 -7.28
CA GLY A 66 11.58 -6.15 -6.22
C GLY A 66 12.48 -4.95 -6.55
N PRO A 67 12.54 -3.95 -5.66
CA PRO A 67 13.24 -2.70 -5.90
C PRO A 67 14.76 -2.89 -6.07
N ALA A 68 15.32 -2.29 -7.12
CA ALA A 68 16.74 -2.29 -7.39
C ALA A 68 17.55 -1.59 -6.28
N ALA A 69 16.97 -0.59 -5.62
CA ALA A 69 17.59 0.11 -4.50
C ALA A 69 17.77 -0.76 -3.24
N ASP A 70 17.04 -1.88 -3.15
CA ASP A 70 17.05 -2.80 -2.00
C ASP A 70 17.51 -4.22 -2.37
N VAL A 71 18.19 -4.40 -3.51
CA VAL A 71 18.58 -5.71 -4.02
C VAL A 71 19.35 -6.54 -3.01
N ASP A 72 20.22 -5.93 -2.20
CA ASP A 72 21.02 -6.59 -1.17
C ASP A 72 20.22 -6.89 0.12
N ARG A 73 19.02 -6.33 0.25
CA ARG A 73 18.16 -6.46 1.43
C ARG A 73 16.95 -7.37 1.21
N ILE A 74 16.62 -7.70 -0.05
CA ILE A 74 15.49 -8.57 -0.39
C ILE A 74 15.99 -10.00 -0.64
N PRO A 75 15.63 -10.97 0.20
CA PRO A 75 16.08 -12.35 0.05
C PRO A 75 15.61 -12.96 -1.28
N GLY A 76 16.56 -13.50 -2.05
CA GLY A 76 16.25 -14.33 -3.22
C GLY A 76 15.75 -13.57 -4.46
N ILE A 77 15.89 -12.24 -4.51
CA ILE A 77 15.46 -11.42 -5.66
C ILE A 77 16.08 -11.93 -6.97
N ASP A 78 15.24 -12.14 -8.00
CA ASP A 78 15.67 -12.56 -9.34
C ASP A 78 15.73 -11.41 -10.32
N ARG A 79 14.81 -10.47 -10.19
CA ARG A 79 14.70 -9.31 -11.06
C ARG A 79 14.56 -8.03 -10.25
N ALA A 80 15.57 -7.17 -10.32
CA ALA A 80 15.54 -5.83 -9.77
C ALA A 80 14.85 -4.86 -10.75
N VAL A 81 13.96 -4.00 -10.22
CA VAL A 81 13.21 -3.00 -11.00
C VAL A 81 13.26 -1.63 -10.32
N ALA A 82 13.09 -0.56 -11.12
CA ALA A 82 13.18 0.83 -10.67
C ALA A 82 12.11 1.69 -11.34
N GLU A 83 12.09 2.99 -11.04
CA GLU A 83 11.17 3.98 -11.60
C GLU A 83 11.03 3.85 -13.13
N GLY A 84 9.79 3.70 -13.60
CA GLY A 84 9.45 3.62 -15.02
C GLY A 84 9.58 2.23 -15.64
N ASP A 85 10.14 1.25 -14.94
CA ASP A 85 10.18 -0.13 -15.42
C ASP A 85 8.76 -0.70 -15.54
N THR A 86 8.64 -1.70 -16.42
CA THR A 86 7.39 -2.45 -16.59
C THR A 86 7.60 -3.92 -16.23
N VAL A 87 6.71 -4.44 -15.40
CA VAL A 87 6.62 -5.86 -15.07
C VAL A 87 5.35 -6.43 -15.71
N MET A 88 5.51 -7.51 -16.46
CA MET A 88 4.37 -8.20 -17.08
C MET A 88 3.88 -9.33 -16.18
N LEU A 89 2.55 -9.43 -16.02
CA LEU A 89 1.86 -10.57 -15.44
C LEU A 89 0.80 -11.01 -16.45
N GLY A 90 1.08 -12.03 -17.23
CA GLY A 90 0.26 -12.38 -18.40
C GLY A 90 0.16 -11.20 -19.37
N ALA A 91 -1.06 -10.75 -19.66
CA ALA A 91 -1.33 -9.59 -20.52
C ALA A 91 -1.29 -8.24 -19.78
N TRP A 92 -1.11 -8.24 -18.46
CA TRP A 92 -1.18 -7.04 -17.63
C TRP A 92 0.20 -6.42 -17.45
N ALA A 93 0.32 -5.13 -17.77
CA ALA A 93 1.54 -4.36 -17.60
C ALA A 93 1.47 -3.54 -16.31
N PHE A 94 2.37 -3.81 -15.38
CA PHE A 94 2.55 -3.05 -14.14
C PHE A 94 3.72 -2.08 -14.29
N THR A 95 3.43 -0.79 -14.25
CA THR A 95 4.47 0.24 -14.18
C THR A 95 4.97 0.36 -12.74
N VAL A 96 6.28 0.41 -12.59
CA VAL A 96 6.95 0.58 -11.29
C VAL A 96 7.16 2.06 -11.02
N HIS A 97 6.87 2.48 -9.79
CA HIS A 97 7.19 3.83 -9.32
C HIS A 97 7.98 3.75 -8.01
N ASP A 98 9.10 4.46 -7.95
CA ASP A 98 9.83 4.63 -6.69
C ASP A 98 9.02 5.52 -5.74
N THR A 99 8.82 5.04 -4.52
CA THR A 99 8.05 5.73 -3.48
C THR A 99 8.80 5.76 -2.15
N PRO A 100 9.98 6.40 -2.09
CA PRO A 100 10.76 6.49 -0.87
C PRO A 100 9.99 7.27 0.21
N GLY A 101 10.21 6.86 1.45
CA GLY A 101 9.57 7.48 2.62
C GLY A 101 9.51 6.49 3.78
N HIS A 102 8.73 5.42 3.64
CA HIS A 102 8.69 4.33 4.61
C HIS A 102 10.05 3.64 4.68
N THR A 103 10.56 3.17 3.55
CA THR A 103 11.95 2.79 3.34
C THR A 103 12.55 3.58 2.19
N ARG A 104 13.89 3.55 2.02
CA ARG A 104 14.58 4.27 0.93
C ARG A 104 14.32 3.65 -0.43
N GLY A 105 14.19 2.33 -0.47
CA GLY A 105 14.02 1.58 -1.71
C GLY A 105 12.58 1.18 -1.99
N HIS A 106 11.59 1.69 -1.25
CA HIS A 106 10.19 1.33 -1.47
C HIS A 106 9.72 1.66 -2.88
N ILE A 107 9.01 0.70 -3.51
CA ILE A 107 8.36 0.87 -4.81
C ILE A 107 6.88 0.51 -4.73
N VAL A 108 6.11 1.00 -5.70
CA VAL A 108 4.73 0.58 -5.93
C VAL A 108 4.56 0.09 -7.37
N TYR A 109 3.57 -0.76 -7.59
CA TYR A 109 3.23 -1.30 -8.91
C TYR A 109 1.84 -0.81 -9.31
N HIS A 110 1.73 -0.20 -10.49
CA HIS A 110 0.46 0.33 -11.01
C HIS A 110 0.11 -0.31 -12.35
N CYS A 111 -1.03 -0.97 -12.43
CA CYS A 111 -1.63 -1.45 -13.66
C CYS A 111 -2.80 -0.55 -14.05
N SER A 112 -2.56 0.41 -14.95
CA SER A 112 -3.60 1.34 -15.41
C SER A 112 -4.71 0.63 -16.19
N GLN A 113 -4.39 -0.44 -16.92
CA GLN A 113 -5.35 -1.23 -17.69
C GLN A 113 -6.37 -1.94 -16.79
N ALA A 114 -5.93 -2.43 -15.63
CA ALA A 114 -6.80 -3.09 -14.65
C ALA A 114 -7.37 -2.11 -13.61
N GLY A 115 -6.90 -0.87 -13.58
CA GLY A 115 -7.27 0.10 -12.55
C GLY A 115 -6.82 -0.30 -11.15
N ILE A 116 -5.59 -0.84 -11.00
CA ILE A 116 -5.08 -1.43 -9.76
C ILE A 116 -3.73 -0.84 -9.40
N GLY A 117 -3.52 -0.54 -8.11
CA GLY A 117 -2.23 -0.17 -7.54
C GLY A 117 -1.87 -1.01 -6.32
N PHE A 118 -0.71 -1.67 -6.35
CA PHE A 118 -0.09 -2.30 -5.19
C PHE A 118 0.84 -1.29 -4.54
N VAL A 119 0.48 -0.79 -3.38
CA VAL A 119 1.13 0.38 -2.77
C VAL A 119 1.94 0.06 -1.51
N GLY A 120 2.00 -1.21 -1.10
CA GLY A 120 2.74 -1.66 0.08
C GLY A 120 2.47 -0.78 1.28
N ASP A 121 3.55 -0.26 1.86
CA ASP A 121 3.54 0.62 3.04
C ASP A 121 3.70 2.11 2.71
N THR A 122 3.53 2.51 1.44
CA THR A 122 3.47 3.93 1.09
C THR A 122 2.11 4.53 1.47
N LEU A 123 1.02 3.88 1.09
CA LEU A 123 -0.35 4.35 1.35
C LEU A 123 -1.18 3.24 1.98
N PHE A 124 -1.90 3.56 3.05
CA PHE A 124 -2.90 2.68 3.66
C PHE A 124 -4.31 3.27 3.53
N ALA A 125 -5.31 2.45 3.70
CA ALA A 125 -6.66 2.94 3.90
C ALA A 125 -6.69 3.87 5.12
N LEU A 126 -7.04 5.15 4.89
CA LEU A 126 -7.03 6.24 5.88
C LEU A 126 -5.67 6.54 6.53
N GLY A 127 -4.56 6.13 5.91
CA GLY A 127 -3.23 6.29 6.50
C GLY A 127 -2.10 6.33 5.47
N CYS A 128 -0.87 6.40 5.97
CA CYS A 128 0.36 6.16 5.23
C CYS A 128 1.40 5.49 6.14
N GLY A 129 2.46 4.95 5.55
CA GLY A 129 3.54 4.31 6.30
C GLY A 129 4.28 5.25 7.25
N ARG A 130 4.87 4.69 8.30
CA ARG A 130 5.85 5.41 9.14
C ARG A 130 7.10 5.71 8.34
N LEU A 131 7.78 6.79 8.72
CA LEU A 131 9.02 7.23 8.07
C LEU A 131 10.23 6.62 8.80
N PHE A 132 10.59 5.37 8.48
CA PHE A 132 11.74 4.72 9.11
C PHE A 132 13.07 5.18 8.49
N GLU A 133 13.12 5.37 7.17
CA GLU A 133 14.35 5.69 6.44
C GLU A 133 14.27 6.97 5.63
N GLY A 134 13.08 7.49 5.39
CA GLY A 134 12.85 8.68 4.58
C GLY A 134 12.42 9.91 5.36
N THR A 135 12.19 11.00 4.64
CA THR A 135 11.74 12.30 5.16
C THR A 135 10.28 12.55 4.80
N PRO A 136 9.58 13.46 5.53
CA PRO A 136 8.23 13.88 5.16
C PRO A 136 8.12 14.40 3.72
N GLN A 137 9.13 15.13 3.24
CA GLN A 137 9.18 15.63 1.86
C GLN A 137 9.22 14.47 0.85
N GLN A 138 10.02 13.43 1.11
CA GLN A 138 10.10 12.26 0.24
C GLN A 138 8.77 11.52 0.19
N MET A 139 8.18 11.21 1.35
CA MET A 139 6.89 10.52 1.42
C MET A 139 5.77 11.34 0.75
N TRP A 140 5.72 12.66 1.00
CA TRP A 140 4.72 13.50 0.33
C TRP A 140 4.88 13.48 -1.19
N THR A 141 6.11 13.55 -1.70
CA THR A 141 6.39 13.42 -3.14
C THR A 141 5.95 12.05 -3.67
N SER A 142 6.18 10.98 -2.92
CA SER A 142 5.75 9.63 -3.26
C SER A 142 4.22 9.51 -3.31
N LEU A 143 3.52 10.06 -2.33
CA LEU A 143 2.05 10.10 -2.31
C LEU A 143 1.48 10.92 -3.47
N GLN A 144 2.13 12.01 -3.88
CA GLN A 144 1.71 12.82 -5.03
C GLN A 144 1.75 12.01 -6.34
N LYS A 145 2.67 11.05 -6.52
CA LYS A 145 2.66 10.14 -7.66
C LYS A 145 1.38 9.30 -7.69
N ILE A 146 1.00 8.72 -6.55
CA ILE A 146 -0.24 7.93 -6.41
C ILE A 146 -1.47 8.82 -6.62
N LEU A 147 -1.48 10.03 -6.08
CA LEU A 147 -2.57 11.01 -6.26
C LEU A 147 -2.85 11.37 -7.72
N SER A 148 -1.88 11.18 -8.62
CA SER A 148 -2.05 11.41 -10.05
C SER A 148 -2.86 10.32 -10.78
N TRP A 149 -3.08 9.17 -10.16
CA TRP A 149 -3.84 8.07 -10.75
C TRP A 149 -5.36 8.35 -10.78
N PRO A 150 -6.12 7.64 -11.62
CA PRO A 150 -7.58 7.77 -11.65
C PRO A 150 -8.25 7.49 -10.30
N ASN A 151 -9.34 8.16 -10.00
CA ASN A 151 -10.07 7.99 -8.72
C ASN A 151 -10.62 6.58 -8.52
N GLU A 152 -10.90 5.87 -9.59
CA GLU A 152 -11.45 4.51 -9.63
C GLU A 152 -10.37 3.45 -9.34
N THR A 153 -9.09 3.84 -9.30
CA THR A 153 -7.99 2.92 -9.03
C THR A 153 -8.20 2.23 -7.67
N LEU A 154 -8.23 0.91 -7.69
CA LEU A 154 -8.25 0.09 -6.48
C LEU A 154 -6.86 0.08 -5.84
N ILE A 155 -6.79 0.49 -4.61
CA ILE A 155 -5.56 0.59 -3.82
C ILE A 155 -5.46 -0.63 -2.90
N TYR A 156 -4.47 -1.45 -3.17
CA TYR A 156 -4.11 -2.62 -2.40
C TYR A 156 -2.90 -2.30 -1.54
N CYS A 157 -3.13 -1.97 -0.27
CA CYS A 157 -2.07 -1.74 0.72
C CYS A 157 -1.74 -3.03 1.49
N ALA A 158 -0.63 -3.02 2.24
CA ALA A 158 -0.13 -4.23 2.87
C ALA A 158 -0.89 -4.67 4.12
N HIS A 159 -1.43 -3.72 4.88
CA HIS A 159 -1.94 -3.97 6.23
C HIS A 159 -3.39 -3.55 6.43
N GLU A 160 -4.13 -4.32 7.22
CA GLU A 160 -5.50 -4.04 7.66
C GLU A 160 -5.50 -3.09 8.88
N TYR A 161 -4.97 -1.88 8.71
CA TYR A 161 -4.90 -0.86 9.77
C TYR A 161 -6.09 0.10 9.76
N THR A 162 -7.06 -0.10 8.87
CA THR A 162 -8.10 0.87 8.52
C THR A 162 -8.89 1.37 9.73
N GLN A 163 -9.31 0.48 10.63
CA GLN A 163 -10.08 0.86 11.82
C GLN A 163 -9.27 1.75 12.78
N ALA A 164 -7.97 1.44 12.99
CA ALA A 164 -7.10 2.27 13.81
C ALA A 164 -6.78 3.61 13.12
N ASN A 165 -6.65 3.61 11.80
CA ASN A 165 -6.45 4.82 11.02
C ASN A 165 -7.70 5.71 11.00
N ALA A 166 -8.90 5.13 10.94
CA ALA A 166 -10.16 5.86 11.00
C ALA A 166 -10.31 6.66 12.30
N ARG A 167 -9.98 6.03 13.45
CA ARG A 167 -9.99 6.72 14.75
C ARG A 167 -9.05 7.93 14.76
N PHE A 168 -7.85 7.78 14.21
CA PHE A 168 -6.92 8.90 14.09
C PHE A 168 -7.45 9.98 13.12
N ALA A 169 -7.91 9.59 11.94
CA ALA A 169 -8.43 10.53 10.95
C ALA A 169 -9.56 11.40 11.53
N LEU A 170 -10.51 10.79 12.28
CA LEU A 170 -11.56 11.50 12.98
C LEU A 170 -11.04 12.44 14.08
N SER A 171 -9.90 12.16 14.69
CA SER A 171 -9.32 13.07 15.70
C SER A 171 -8.76 14.37 15.09
N VAL A 172 -8.42 14.35 13.79
CA VAL A 172 -7.86 15.51 13.08
C VAL A 172 -8.82 16.14 12.05
N GLU A 173 -9.87 15.42 11.62
CA GLU A 173 -10.95 15.92 10.76
C GLU A 173 -12.33 15.45 11.26
N PRO A 174 -12.78 15.83 12.47
CA PRO A 174 -14.00 15.31 13.10
C PRO A 174 -15.30 15.64 12.35
N ASP A 175 -15.31 16.70 11.56
CA ASP A 175 -16.48 17.18 10.83
C ASP A 175 -16.49 16.78 9.34
N ASN A 176 -15.55 15.94 8.90
CA ASN A 176 -15.52 15.41 7.55
C ASN A 176 -16.65 14.39 7.36
N ALA A 177 -17.73 14.78 6.69
CA ALA A 177 -18.93 13.95 6.53
C ALA A 177 -18.65 12.63 5.78
N ASP A 178 -17.78 12.63 4.76
CA ASP A 178 -17.37 11.43 4.04
C ASP A 178 -16.59 10.47 4.97
N LEU A 179 -15.76 11.02 5.85
CA LEU A 179 -14.99 10.23 6.82
C LEU A 179 -15.90 9.64 7.91
N LEU A 180 -16.88 10.39 8.41
CA LEU A 180 -17.85 9.87 9.37
C LEU A 180 -18.63 8.69 8.80
N SER A 181 -19.20 8.84 7.59
CA SER A 181 -19.90 7.76 6.91
C SER A 181 -19.01 6.54 6.67
N ARG A 182 -17.76 6.79 6.21
CA ARG A 182 -16.79 5.71 5.99
C ARG A 182 -16.42 4.97 7.27
N ASN A 183 -16.32 5.66 8.41
CA ASN A 183 -16.04 5.02 9.68
C ASN A 183 -17.15 4.04 10.09
N ASP A 184 -18.40 4.39 9.88
CA ASP A 184 -19.53 3.50 10.16
C ASP A 184 -19.48 2.23 9.27
N ASP A 185 -19.17 2.39 7.99
CA ASP A 185 -18.99 1.26 7.06
C ASP A 185 -17.82 0.35 7.47
N ILE A 186 -16.69 0.93 7.89
CA ILE A 186 -15.51 0.20 8.38
C ILE A 186 -15.89 -0.62 9.62
N ASP A 187 -16.53 0.00 10.61
CA ASP A 187 -16.90 -0.68 11.85
C ASP A 187 -17.88 -1.82 11.56
N ALA A 188 -18.85 -1.60 10.68
CA ALA A 188 -19.79 -2.64 10.27
C ALA A 188 -19.09 -3.81 9.55
N ALA A 189 -18.16 -3.54 8.63
CA ALA A 189 -17.38 -4.56 7.93
C ALA A 189 -16.52 -5.36 8.92
N ARG A 190 -15.80 -4.67 9.83
CA ARG A 190 -14.94 -5.34 10.82
C ARG A 190 -15.72 -6.16 11.85
N GLN A 191 -16.95 -5.76 12.21
CA GLN A 191 -17.84 -6.58 13.05
C GLN A 191 -18.26 -7.88 12.37
N ARG A 192 -18.40 -7.87 11.03
CA ARG A 192 -18.66 -9.08 10.23
C ARG A 192 -17.40 -9.90 9.90
N GLY A 193 -16.21 -9.43 10.31
CA GLY A 193 -14.93 -10.07 9.98
C GLY A 193 -14.50 -9.85 8.52
N GLU A 194 -15.13 -8.94 7.79
CA GLU A 194 -14.82 -8.61 6.40
C GLU A 194 -13.62 -7.67 6.30
N PRO A 195 -12.77 -7.81 5.26
CA PRO A 195 -11.65 -6.90 5.00
C PRO A 195 -12.17 -5.52 4.59
N THR A 196 -11.38 -4.47 4.83
CA THR A 196 -11.65 -3.11 4.39
C THR A 196 -10.70 -2.65 3.27
N VAL A 197 -9.84 -3.55 2.84
CA VAL A 197 -8.93 -3.41 1.70
C VAL A 197 -9.38 -4.41 0.62
N PRO A 198 -9.38 -4.03 -0.69
CA PRO A 198 -8.90 -2.77 -1.25
C PRO A 198 -9.86 -1.59 -1.01
N THR A 199 -9.29 -0.39 -1.07
CA THR A 199 -10.02 0.88 -1.10
C THR A 199 -9.91 1.53 -2.49
N THR A 200 -10.69 2.57 -2.78
CA THR A 200 -10.51 3.35 -4.00
C THR A 200 -9.72 4.64 -3.74
N LEU A 201 -8.88 5.04 -4.69
CA LEU A 201 -8.12 6.29 -4.55
C LEU A 201 -9.03 7.51 -4.36
N GLY A 202 -10.19 7.55 -5.03
CA GLY A 202 -11.16 8.61 -4.86
C GLY A 202 -11.72 8.71 -3.45
N LEU A 203 -11.92 7.58 -2.77
CA LEU A 203 -12.35 7.55 -1.37
C LEU A 203 -11.21 8.04 -0.45
N GLU A 204 -9.96 7.60 -0.72
CA GLU A 204 -8.79 8.07 0.01
C GLU A 204 -8.61 9.59 -0.13
N LYS A 205 -8.74 10.16 -1.33
CA LYS A 205 -8.65 11.61 -1.56
C LYS A 205 -9.66 12.41 -0.74
N ARG A 206 -10.84 11.85 -0.42
CA ARG A 206 -11.86 12.56 0.37
C ARG A 206 -11.73 12.38 1.87
N THR A 207 -11.08 11.30 2.32
CA THR A 207 -11.15 10.89 3.73
C THR A 207 -9.80 10.66 4.41
N ASN A 208 -8.73 10.44 3.65
CA ASN A 208 -7.41 10.15 4.21
C ASN A 208 -6.67 11.46 4.54
N PRO A 209 -6.39 11.80 5.81
CA PRO A 209 -5.76 13.06 6.18
C PRO A 209 -4.33 13.22 5.62
N PHE A 210 -3.65 12.13 5.29
CA PHE A 210 -2.32 12.17 4.69
C PHE A 210 -2.33 12.53 3.19
N LEU A 211 -3.48 12.44 2.53
CA LEU A 211 -3.67 12.87 1.15
C LEU A 211 -4.33 14.24 1.04
N ARG A 212 -4.67 14.86 2.16
CA ARG A 212 -5.45 16.10 2.27
C ARG A 212 -4.74 17.23 3.03
N PRO A 213 -3.42 17.42 2.91
CA PRO A 213 -2.73 18.49 3.64
C PRO A 213 -3.21 19.89 3.21
N ASP A 214 -3.94 20.02 2.11
CA ASP A 214 -4.61 21.24 1.64
C ASP A 214 -5.98 21.50 2.28
N SER A 215 -6.52 20.55 3.06
CA SER A 215 -7.78 20.73 3.81
C SER A 215 -7.64 21.85 4.85
N ALA A 216 -8.42 22.91 4.66
CA ALA A 216 -8.42 24.05 5.61
C ALA A 216 -8.80 23.60 7.03
N HIS A 217 -9.75 22.66 7.13
CA HIS A 217 -10.19 22.13 8.42
C HIS A 217 -9.10 21.30 9.11
N LEU A 218 -8.41 20.42 8.37
CA LEU A 218 -7.26 19.70 8.90
C LEU A 218 -6.19 20.67 9.40
N GLN A 219 -5.81 21.66 8.57
CA GLN A 219 -4.81 22.67 8.94
C GLN A 219 -5.19 23.44 10.20
N GLU A 220 -6.46 23.84 10.33
CA GLU A 220 -6.98 24.54 11.52
C GLU A 220 -6.89 23.63 12.76
N THR A 221 -7.37 22.40 12.66
CA THR A 221 -7.39 21.43 13.77
C THR A 221 -5.98 21.15 14.31
N ILE A 222 -4.98 21.02 13.42
CA ILE A 222 -3.60 20.75 13.85
C ILE A 222 -2.74 22.00 14.08
N GLY A 223 -3.34 23.21 13.96
CA GLY A 223 -2.70 24.51 14.22
C GLY A 223 -1.71 24.96 13.15
N LEU A 224 -1.90 24.56 11.88
CA LEU A 224 -1.01 24.86 10.75
C LEU A 224 -1.72 25.53 9.56
N SER A 225 -2.72 26.38 9.84
CA SER A 225 -3.44 27.10 8.78
C SER A 225 -2.49 27.94 7.90
N GLY A 226 -2.56 27.71 6.59
CA GLY A 226 -1.77 28.44 5.60
C GLY A 226 -0.29 28.05 5.52
N GLN A 227 0.14 27.00 6.23
CA GLN A 227 1.52 26.49 6.14
C GLN A 227 1.72 25.63 4.87
N PRO A 228 2.99 25.45 4.43
CA PRO A 228 3.30 24.58 3.31
C PRO A 228 2.74 23.16 3.49
N LEU A 229 2.22 22.55 2.40
CA LEU A 229 1.55 21.24 2.47
C LEU A 229 2.44 20.15 3.08
N VAL A 230 3.75 20.19 2.83
CA VAL A 230 4.69 19.23 3.41
C VAL A 230 4.83 19.36 4.92
N GLU A 231 4.69 20.56 5.47
CA GLU A 231 4.71 20.80 6.92
C GLU A 231 3.42 20.27 7.57
N VAL A 232 2.28 20.51 6.92
CA VAL A 232 0.98 19.94 7.34
C VAL A 232 1.05 18.41 7.32
N PHE A 233 1.55 17.82 6.24
CA PHE A 233 1.77 16.38 6.14
C PHE A 233 2.69 15.86 7.26
N ALA A 234 3.83 16.50 7.48
CA ALA A 234 4.80 16.11 8.51
C ALA A 234 4.16 16.13 9.92
N ARG A 235 3.41 17.19 10.22
CA ARG A 235 2.71 17.32 11.51
C ARG A 235 1.63 16.26 11.67
N THR A 236 0.87 15.99 10.62
CA THR A 236 -0.15 14.91 10.62
C THR A 236 0.50 13.55 10.91
N ARG A 237 1.68 13.26 10.30
CA ARG A 237 2.40 12.02 10.54
C ARG A 237 2.92 11.93 11.99
N GLU A 238 3.50 13.03 12.50
CA GLU A 238 3.96 13.11 13.89
C GLU A 238 2.82 12.84 14.88
N LEU A 239 1.66 13.47 14.68
CA LEU A 239 0.49 13.27 15.53
C LEU A 239 0.02 11.82 15.50
N LYS A 240 0.05 11.16 14.32
CA LYS A 240 -0.29 9.74 14.20
C LYS A 240 0.73 8.83 14.90
N ASP A 241 2.00 9.20 14.92
CA ASP A 241 3.04 8.41 15.60
C ASP A 241 2.92 8.46 17.13
N GLN A 242 2.26 9.51 17.66
CA GLN A 242 1.98 9.71 19.09
C GLN A 242 0.58 9.19 19.52
N PHE A 243 -0.29 8.86 18.57
CA PHE A 243 -1.66 8.41 18.78
C PHE A 243 -1.73 6.92 19.09
#